data_b0718b6ce56e145ae1f47d4dbda573ef
#
_entry.id   b0718b6ce56e145ae1f47d4dbda573ef
#
_cell.length_a   1.000
_cell.length_b   1.000
_cell.length_c   1.000
_cell.angle_alpha   90.00
_cell.angle_beta   90.00
_cell.angle_gamma   90.00
#
_symmetry.space_group_name_H-M   'P 1'
#
loop_
_entity.id
_entity.type
_entity.pdbx_description
1 polymer ?
#
loop_
_entity_poly.entity_id
_entity_poly.type
_entity_poly.pdbx_seq_one_letter_code
_entity_poly.pdbx_strand_id
1 'polypeptide(L)'
;MVNIKIKILFILCCSLLFSEVKINVIESNDDHVIVEYIVNDFTTNLVSYENEVYNEIILNDEPRFIEQNKPQLPHINRSFIIPDFSSISVEVLSSNYSEYKNMNIVPSKGNIKRNIDINDVPYLKGDTYNKNAFFPASLYEVKDPYILRDFRGQVVQLNPFQFNPVTNVMKVYNKVVLKLTFDGTNSQNQFYRTLTSQKKITKDYSYMYMERFLNYTNDYRYTPVSEEGEMIVICYDDFCDEMSDFVDWKNQKGIKTTLVPKSTAGNSANAIKDYIENFYDNNDLVYVLFVGDKDQIP
;
A
#
# COMPACT_ATOMS: atom_id res chain seq x y z
N MET A 1 67.98 -9.21 -2.22
CA MET A 1 66.59 -8.97 -2.70
C MET A 1 65.61 -9.60 -1.72
N VAL A 2 64.98 -8.78 -0.92
CA VAL A 2 63.99 -9.24 0.09
C VAL A 2 62.60 -9.13 -0.53
N ASN A 3 61.93 -10.29 -0.73
CA ASN A 3 60.54 -10.35 -1.25
C ASN A 3 59.57 -10.06 -0.09
N ILE A 4 59.03 -8.85 -0.05
CA ILE A 4 57.91 -8.48 0.84
C ILE A 4 56.62 -8.94 0.19
N LYS A 5 56.01 -10.02 0.72
CA LYS A 5 54.64 -10.44 0.36
C LYS A 5 53.66 -9.56 1.14
N ILE A 6 53.03 -8.59 0.45
CA ILE A 6 51.91 -7.80 1.00
C ILE A 6 50.67 -8.72 1.02
N LYS A 7 50.23 -9.10 2.22
CA LYS A 7 48.92 -9.73 2.44
C LYS A 7 47.85 -8.62 2.49
N ILE A 8 47.08 -8.46 1.42
CA ILE A 8 45.90 -7.59 1.42
C ILE A 8 44.81 -8.32 2.20
N LEU A 9 44.52 -7.84 3.41
CA LEU A 9 43.40 -8.29 4.22
C LEU A 9 42.14 -7.59 3.69
N PHE A 10 41.33 -8.31 2.93
CA PHE A 10 39.98 -7.84 2.54
C PHE A 10 39.08 -7.92 3.78
N ILE A 11 38.88 -6.79 4.46
CA ILE A 11 37.84 -6.67 5.49
C ILE A 11 36.51 -6.54 4.74
N LEU A 12 35.76 -7.64 4.62
CA LEU A 12 34.39 -7.65 4.18
C LEU A 12 33.55 -6.97 5.27
N CYS A 13 33.34 -5.65 5.13
CA CYS A 13 32.42 -4.92 5.99
C CYS A 13 31.01 -5.36 5.63
N CYS A 14 30.50 -6.39 6.31
CA CYS A 14 29.12 -6.82 6.23
C CYS A 14 28.28 -5.74 6.94
N SER A 15 27.88 -4.69 6.22
CA SER A 15 26.86 -3.76 6.71
C SER A 15 25.59 -4.57 6.91
N LEU A 16 25.25 -4.87 8.16
CA LEU A 16 23.94 -5.37 8.51
C LEU A 16 22.94 -4.28 8.08
N LEU A 17 22.23 -4.51 6.98
CA LEU A 17 21.13 -3.68 6.53
C LEU A 17 20.00 -3.87 7.55
N PHE A 18 20.00 -3.06 8.61
CA PHE A 18 18.82 -2.95 9.45
C PHE A 18 17.74 -2.21 8.65
N SER A 19 16.58 -2.79 8.54
CA SER A 19 15.41 -2.07 8.02
C SER A 19 15.16 -0.84 8.90
N GLU A 20 14.97 0.33 8.28
CA GLU A 20 14.64 1.57 9.00
C GLU A 20 13.33 1.42 9.78
N VAL A 21 12.37 0.66 9.22
CA VAL A 21 11.08 0.36 9.87
C VAL A 21 10.96 -1.15 10.07
N LYS A 22 10.65 -1.55 11.31
CA LYS A 22 10.26 -2.92 11.63
C LYS A 22 8.84 -2.93 12.18
N ILE A 23 8.02 -3.85 11.68
CA ILE A 23 6.63 -4.01 12.11
C ILE A 23 6.43 -5.45 12.55
N ASN A 24 5.92 -5.61 13.77
CA ASN A 24 5.65 -6.91 14.37
C ASN A 24 4.16 -7.01 14.73
N VAL A 25 3.46 -7.98 14.20
CA VAL A 25 2.13 -8.34 14.69
C VAL A 25 2.35 -9.20 15.95
N ILE A 26 1.97 -8.66 17.11
CA ILE A 26 2.15 -9.32 18.41
C ILE A 26 1.02 -10.31 18.64
N GLU A 27 -0.21 -9.91 18.30
CA GLU A 27 -1.42 -10.70 18.44
C GLU A 27 -2.37 -10.37 17.29
N SER A 28 -3.06 -11.40 16.77
CA SER A 28 -4.09 -11.24 15.76
C SER A 28 -5.18 -12.29 15.96
N ASN A 29 -6.42 -11.84 16.05
CA ASN A 29 -7.62 -12.69 16.13
C ASN A 29 -8.80 -11.98 15.44
N ASP A 30 -10.00 -12.56 15.53
CA ASP A 30 -11.20 -12.03 14.88
C ASP A 30 -11.70 -10.70 15.48
N ASP A 31 -11.31 -10.37 16.69
CA ASP A 31 -11.79 -9.18 17.41
C ASP A 31 -10.79 -8.03 17.36
N HIS A 32 -9.48 -8.33 17.30
CA HIS A 32 -8.45 -7.29 17.31
C HIS A 32 -7.09 -7.76 16.79
N VAL A 33 -6.24 -6.77 16.49
CA VAL A 33 -4.82 -6.95 16.19
C VAL A 33 -4.00 -6.04 17.11
N ILE A 34 -2.93 -6.57 17.71
CA ILE A 34 -1.90 -5.78 18.40
C ILE A 34 -0.67 -5.73 17.52
N VAL A 35 -0.27 -4.52 17.15
CA VAL A 35 0.86 -4.30 16.24
C VAL A 35 1.88 -3.34 16.86
N GLU A 36 3.15 -3.70 16.76
CA GLU A 36 4.29 -2.91 17.18
C GLU A 36 5.00 -2.33 15.95
N TYR A 37 5.20 -1.02 15.97
CA TYR A 37 6.00 -0.28 14.99
C TYR A 37 7.30 0.16 15.66
N ILE A 38 8.43 -0.10 15.01
CA ILE A 38 9.75 0.33 15.46
C ILE A 38 10.40 1.10 14.32
N VAL A 39 10.72 2.37 14.57
CA VAL A 39 11.53 3.21 13.67
C VAL A 39 12.95 3.19 14.21
N ASN A 40 13.82 2.41 13.56
CA ASN A 40 15.21 2.20 13.99
C ASN A 40 16.10 3.37 13.59
N ASP A 41 15.88 3.87 12.36
CA ASP A 41 16.71 4.93 11.76
C ASP A 41 15.88 5.71 10.73
N PHE A 42 16.39 6.86 10.31
CA PHE A 42 15.85 7.68 9.23
C PHE A 42 16.96 8.59 8.68
N THR A 43 16.84 9.00 7.44
CA THR A 43 17.80 9.90 6.80
C THR A 43 17.33 11.34 6.87
N THR A 44 18.27 12.25 7.13
CA THR A 44 18.06 13.69 7.09
C THR A 44 18.97 14.31 6.04
N ASN A 45 18.37 14.87 4.98
CA ASN A 45 19.08 15.65 3.97
C ASN A 45 18.94 17.13 4.24
N LEU A 46 19.95 17.91 3.89
CA LEU A 46 19.89 19.38 3.91
C LEU A 46 19.49 19.87 2.52
N VAL A 47 18.43 20.66 2.45
CA VAL A 47 17.93 21.30 1.22
C VAL A 47 18.09 22.80 1.37
N SER A 48 18.96 23.41 0.56
CA SER A 48 19.12 24.87 0.51
C SER A 48 18.18 25.45 -0.55
N TYR A 49 17.34 26.40 -0.13
CA TYR A 49 16.44 27.10 -1.05
C TYR A 49 16.38 28.58 -0.64
N GLU A 50 16.68 29.48 -1.57
CA GLU A 50 16.84 30.91 -1.32
C GLU A 50 17.85 31.15 -0.18
N ASN A 51 17.43 31.79 0.93
CA ASN A 51 18.29 32.08 2.08
C ASN A 51 18.03 31.14 3.27
N GLU A 52 17.27 30.05 3.08
CA GLU A 52 16.95 29.08 4.14
C GLU A 52 17.57 27.71 3.87
N VAL A 53 17.90 27.01 4.96
CA VAL A 53 18.29 25.61 4.95
C VAL A 53 17.22 24.79 5.64
N TYR A 54 16.70 23.81 4.94
CA TYR A 54 15.66 22.91 5.42
C TYR A 54 16.21 21.52 5.69
N ASN A 55 15.54 20.81 6.60
CA ASN A 55 15.72 19.39 6.83
C ASN A 55 14.66 18.62 6.04
N GLU A 56 15.08 17.78 5.11
CA GLU A 56 14.23 16.80 4.45
C GLU A 56 14.37 15.46 5.18
N ILE A 57 13.28 14.97 5.74
CA ILE A 57 13.24 13.69 6.46
C ILE A 57 12.81 12.59 5.49
N ILE A 58 13.60 11.53 5.41
CA ILE A 58 13.36 10.38 4.55
C ILE A 58 13.28 9.13 5.44
N LEU A 59 12.25 8.37 5.24
CA LEU A 59 12.08 7.03 5.74
C LEU A 59 11.93 6.13 4.50
N ASN A 60 12.92 5.28 4.24
CA ASN A 60 12.97 4.50 3.01
C ASN A 60 11.73 3.63 2.86
N ASP A 61 11.23 3.50 1.63
CA ASP A 61 10.03 2.77 1.25
C ASP A 61 8.72 3.28 1.86
N GLU A 62 8.76 4.39 2.61
CA GLU A 62 7.56 4.96 3.20
C GLU A 62 7.17 6.29 2.52
N PRO A 63 5.85 6.55 2.35
CA PRO A 63 5.38 7.78 1.76
C PRO A 63 5.57 8.98 2.68
N ARG A 64 5.49 10.18 2.09
CA ARG A 64 5.54 11.47 2.80
C ARG A 64 4.24 12.25 2.58
N PHE A 65 3.93 13.16 3.50
CA PHE A 65 2.82 14.10 3.30
C PHE A 65 3.07 14.95 2.05
N ILE A 66 2.08 14.95 1.16
CA ILE A 66 2.09 15.71 -0.10
C ILE A 66 1.13 16.91 -0.09
N GLU A 67 0.58 17.25 1.06
CA GLU A 67 -0.25 18.44 1.18
C GLU A 67 0.60 19.69 1.00
N GLN A 68 0.26 20.48 -0.02
CA GLN A 68 1.05 21.67 -0.39
C GLN A 68 1.21 22.64 0.79
N ASN A 69 2.42 23.19 0.96
CA ASN A 69 2.78 24.19 1.96
C ASN A 69 2.72 23.70 3.42
N LYS A 70 2.52 22.39 3.67
CA LYS A 70 2.64 21.78 5.00
C LYS A 70 3.99 21.09 5.16
N PRO A 71 4.48 20.83 6.40
CA PRO A 71 5.73 20.10 6.61
C PRO A 71 5.70 18.73 5.93
N GLN A 72 6.72 18.43 5.13
CA GLN A 72 6.84 17.18 4.39
C GLN A 72 7.48 16.10 5.26
N LEU A 73 6.69 15.44 6.07
CA LEU A 73 7.13 14.37 6.97
C LEU A 73 6.74 12.99 6.45
N PRO A 74 7.53 11.94 6.72
CA PRO A 74 7.15 10.56 6.41
C PRO A 74 6.01 10.06 7.30
N HIS A 75 5.24 9.11 6.77
CA HIS A 75 4.22 8.36 7.51
C HIS A 75 4.21 6.90 7.05
N ILE A 76 3.72 6.01 7.90
CA ILE A 76 3.70 4.56 7.64
C ILE A 76 2.25 4.13 7.44
N ASN A 77 1.92 3.59 6.26
CA ASN A 77 0.60 3.08 5.95
C ASN A 77 0.61 1.55 5.98
N ARG A 78 -0.27 0.95 6.79
CA ARG A 78 -0.44 -0.51 6.77
C ARG A 78 -1.92 -0.88 6.73
N SER A 79 -2.23 -1.91 5.96
CA SER A 79 -3.58 -2.42 5.79
C SER A 79 -3.83 -3.62 6.68
N PHE A 80 -5.07 -3.71 7.17
CA PHE A 80 -5.56 -4.82 7.96
C PHE A 80 -6.85 -5.33 7.36
N ILE A 81 -7.02 -6.65 7.32
CA ILE A 81 -8.31 -7.27 7.04
C ILE A 81 -9.21 -6.98 8.25
N ILE A 82 -10.44 -6.57 7.96
CA ILE A 82 -11.47 -6.32 8.94
C ILE A 82 -12.73 -7.13 8.62
N PRO A 83 -13.59 -7.44 9.61
CA PRO A 83 -14.89 -8.04 9.34
C PRO A 83 -15.72 -7.19 8.37
N ASP A 84 -16.60 -7.85 7.62
CA ASP A 84 -17.28 -7.28 6.45
C ASP A 84 -18.11 -6.02 6.74
N PHE A 85 -18.52 -5.80 7.99
CA PHE A 85 -19.37 -4.66 8.42
C PHE A 85 -18.71 -3.77 9.48
N SER A 86 -17.54 -4.14 10.00
CA SER A 86 -16.88 -3.44 11.11
C SER A 86 -16.02 -2.27 10.65
N SER A 87 -15.46 -1.55 11.60
CA SER A 87 -14.43 -0.54 11.42
C SER A 87 -13.33 -0.77 12.46
N ILE A 88 -12.18 -0.15 12.27
CA ILE A 88 -11.09 -0.17 13.26
C ILE A 88 -11.28 0.98 14.24
N SER A 89 -11.27 0.68 15.53
CA SER A 89 -10.93 1.62 16.60
C SER A 89 -9.50 1.38 17.07
N VAL A 90 -8.76 2.45 17.37
CA VAL A 90 -7.33 2.39 17.69
C VAL A 90 -7.08 2.88 19.10
N GLU A 91 -6.39 2.05 19.89
CA GLU A 91 -5.85 2.40 21.20
C GLU A 91 -4.31 2.38 21.14
N VAL A 92 -3.65 3.43 21.65
CA VAL A 92 -2.19 3.46 21.81
C VAL A 92 -1.84 2.80 23.14
N LEU A 93 -1.35 1.56 23.11
CA LEU A 93 -0.97 0.83 24.32
C LEU A 93 0.33 1.36 24.92
N SER A 94 1.28 1.73 24.06
CA SER A 94 2.53 2.37 24.49
C SER A 94 3.16 3.15 23.34
N SER A 95 3.90 4.21 23.68
CA SER A 95 4.69 4.96 22.73
C SER A 95 5.93 5.57 23.40
N ASN A 96 7.07 5.51 22.71
CA ASN A 96 8.30 6.17 23.13
C ASN A 96 8.77 7.08 21.99
N TYR A 97 9.24 8.28 22.33
CA TYR A 97 9.77 9.21 21.33
C TYR A 97 11.04 9.90 21.81
N SER A 98 11.82 10.38 20.86
CA SER A 98 12.97 11.28 21.04
C SER A 98 12.67 12.63 20.45
N GLU A 99 13.24 13.71 21.02
CA GLU A 99 13.09 15.07 20.51
C GLU A 99 14.38 15.52 19.81
N TYR A 100 14.20 16.08 18.61
CA TYR A 100 15.24 16.69 17.80
C TYR A 100 15.01 18.17 17.72
N LYS A 101 15.96 18.98 18.19
CA LYS A 101 15.87 20.44 18.24
C LYS A 101 16.53 21.08 17.01
N ASN A 102 16.18 22.36 16.77
CA ASN A 102 16.71 23.17 15.67
C ASN A 102 16.40 22.55 14.28
N MET A 103 15.27 21.88 14.18
CA MET A 103 14.78 21.36 12.91
C MET A 103 14.01 22.45 12.15
N ASN A 104 14.19 22.48 10.81
CA ASN A 104 13.43 23.33 9.90
C ASN A 104 12.93 22.43 8.76
N ILE A 105 11.79 21.81 8.94
CA ILE A 105 11.29 20.81 7.99
C ILE A 105 10.89 21.46 6.68
N VAL A 106 11.30 20.85 5.55
CA VAL A 106 10.98 21.32 4.22
C VAL A 106 9.46 21.32 3.98
N PRO A 107 8.87 22.39 3.40
CA PRO A 107 7.48 22.38 3.00
C PRO A 107 7.24 21.46 1.80
N SER A 108 6.12 20.77 1.78
CA SER A 108 5.70 19.98 0.62
C SER A 108 5.36 20.90 -0.56
N LYS A 109 5.86 20.58 -1.74
CA LYS A 109 5.49 21.22 -3.00
C LYS A 109 4.11 20.79 -3.52
N GLY A 110 3.48 19.82 -2.87
CA GLY A 110 2.19 19.26 -3.27
C GLY A 110 2.29 18.15 -4.29
N ASN A 111 1.15 17.78 -4.86
CA ASN A 111 1.06 16.78 -5.92
C ASN A 111 1.35 17.45 -7.28
N ILE A 112 2.58 17.28 -7.77
CA ILE A 112 3.07 17.92 -9.00
C ILE A 112 2.74 17.01 -10.18
N LYS A 113 2.16 17.59 -11.24
CA LYS A 113 1.91 16.88 -12.49
C LYS A 113 3.23 16.54 -13.19
N ARG A 114 3.28 15.40 -13.90
CA ARG A 114 4.50 14.88 -14.56
C ARG A 114 5.10 15.81 -15.63
N ASN A 115 4.33 16.75 -16.16
CA ASN A 115 4.77 17.74 -17.15
C ASN A 115 5.31 19.05 -16.54
N ILE A 116 5.43 19.12 -15.22
CA ILE A 116 6.00 20.27 -14.51
C ILE A 116 7.34 19.81 -13.91
N ASP A 117 8.40 20.59 -14.15
CA ASP A 117 9.68 20.35 -13.49
C ASP A 117 9.54 20.67 -12.00
N ILE A 118 9.92 19.73 -11.14
CA ILE A 118 9.87 19.91 -9.68
C ILE A 118 10.74 21.08 -9.21
N ASN A 119 11.80 21.41 -9.96
CA ASN A 119 12.69 22.53 -9.62
C ASN A 119 12.05 23.90 -9.85
N ASP A 120 11.05 23.99 -10.75
CA ASP A 120 10.32 25.23 -11.03
C ASP A 120 9.26 25.53 -9.95
N VAL A 121 8.94 24.56 -9.08
CA VAL A 121 7.96 24.72 -8.00
C VAL A 121 8.66 25.22 -6.73
N PRO A 122 8.31 26.41 -6.21
CA PRO A 122 8.94 26.94 -5.01
C PRO A 122 8.54 26.16 -3.74
N TYR A 123 9.41 26.20 -2.73
CA TYR A 123 9.06 25.81 -1.38
C TYR A 123 8.38 26.98 -0.67
N LEU A 124 7.12 26.80 -0.29
CA LEU A 124 6.33 27.83 0.39
C LEU A 124 5.82 27.33 1.73
N LYS A 125 6.05 28.09 2.79
CA LYS A 125 5.51 27.80 4.13
C LYS A 125 4.06 28.30 4.21
N GLY A 126 3.11 27.40 4.50
CA GLY A 126 1.71 27.76 4.74
C GLY A 126 1.40 28.03 6.21
N ASP A 127 0.13 28.21 6.53
CA ASP A 127 -0.35 28.58 7.88
C ASP A 127 0.08 27.63 8.99
N THR A 128 0.36 26.37 8.65
CA THR A 128 0.85 25.37 9.63
C THR A 128 2.16 25.80 10.26
N TYR A 129 3.03 26.50 9.51
CA TYR A 129 4.33 26.96 10.00
C TYR A 129 4.24 28.10 11.02
N ASN A 130 3.09 28.76 11.13
CA ASN A 130 2.83 29.85 12.07
C ASN A 130 2.15 29.36 13.37
N LYS A 131 1.84 28.06 13.46
CA LYS A 131 1.11 27.47 14.60
C LYS A 131 2.08 26.85 15.59
N ASN A 132 1.96 27.24 16.87
CA ASN A 132 2.68 26.57 17.96
C ASN A 132 1.98 25.26 18.32
N ALA A 133 2.03 24.28 17.41
CA ALA A 133 1.44 22.97 17.56
C ALA A 133 2.24 21.96 16.74
N PHE A 134 2.22 20.70 17.16
CA PHE A 134 2.82 19.62 16.38
C PHE A 134 1.97 19.28 15.14
N PHE A 135 2.64 19.12 14.01
CA PHE A 135 2.06 18.60 12.75
C PHE A 135 2.75 17.30 12.36
N PRO A 136 2.01 16.26 11.98
CA PRO A 136 0.56 16.12 12.14
C PRO A 136 0.19 16.08 13.65
N ALA A 137 -1.03 16.49 14.00
CA ALA A 137 -1.46 16.56 15.39
C ALA A 137 -1.73 15.17 16.00
N SER A 138 -2.19 14.23 15.18
CA SER A 138 -2.50 12.87 15.59
C SER A 138 -1.33 11.93 15.32
N LEU A 139 -1.06 11.00 16.25
CA LEU A 139 -0.07 9.94 16.07
C LEU A 139 -0.51 8.91 15.04
N TYR A 140 -1.80 8.74 14.84
CA TYR A 140 -2.37 7.84 13.85
C TYR A 140 -3.61 8.43 13.17
N GLU A 141 -3.97 7.87 12.03
CA GLU A 141 -5.21 8.13 11.31
C GLU A 141 -5.76 6.83 10.75
N VAL A 142 -7.05 6.58 10.91
CA VAL A 142 -7.74 5.44 10.30
C VAL A 142 -8.41 5.93 9.02
N LYS A 143 -8.06 5.33 7.88
CA LYS A 143 -8.65 5.68 6.58
C LYS A 143 -9.96 4.94 6.36
N ASP A 144 -10.70 5.34 5.33
CA ASP A 144 -11.93 4.66 4.95
C ASP A 144 -11.68 3.20 4.57
N PRO A 145 -12.60 2.27 4.93
CA PRO A 145 -12.52 0.89 4.50
C PRO A 145 -12.61 0.77 2.97
N TYR A 146 -11.96 -0.27 2.44
CA TYR A 146 -12.01 -0.62 1.02
C TYR A 146 -12.21 -2.12 0.83
N ILE A 147 -12.62 -2.54 -0.36
CA ILE A 147 -12.75 -3.95 -0.73
C ILE A 147 -11.61 -4.29 -1.70
N LEU A 148 -10.87 -5.35 -1.38
CA LEU A 148 -9.87 -5.95 -2.24
C LEU A 148 -10.29 -7.39 -2.51
N ARG A 149 -11.06 -7.59 -3.55
CA ARG A 149 -11.65 -8.85 -4.01
C ARG A 149 -12.33 -9.67 -2.89
N ASP A 150 -11.56 -10.46 -2.14
CA ASP A 150 -12.07 -11.43 -1.16
C ASP A 150 -12.15 -10.86 0.26
N PHE A 151 -11.52 -9.71 0.48
CA PHE A 151 -11.42 -9.11 1.80
C PHE A 151 -11.82 -7.64 1.83
N ARG A 152 -12.46 -7.28 2.91
CA ARG A 152 -12.62 -5.88 3.29
C ARG A 152 -11.40 -5.48 4.11
N GLY A 153 -10.76 -4.41 3.69
CA GLY A 153 -9.55 -3.90 4.30
C GLY A 153 -9.70 -2.48 4.82
N GLN A 154 -8.86 -2.10 5.77
CA GLN A 154 -8.77 -0.72 6.25
C GLN A 154 -7.32 -0.35 6.53
N VAL A 155 -6.94 0.88 6.15
CA VAL A 155 -5.57 1.38 6.37
C VAL A 155 -5.51 2.12 7.70
N VAL A 156 -4.51 1.79 8.49
CA VAL A 156 -4.05 2.60 9.62
C VAL A 156 -2.76 3.29 9.21
N GLN A 157 -2.79 4.62 9.20
CA GLN A 157 -1.63 5.46 8.97
C GLN A 157 -1.02 5.81 10.33
N LEU A 158 0.24 5.45 10.56
CA LEU A 158 1.03 5.91 11.70
C LEU A 158 1.87 7.12 11.29
N ASN A 159 1.90 8.15 12.14
CA ASN A 159 2.65 9.39 11.96
C ASN A 159 3.80 9.45 12.98
N PRO A 160 4.90 8.71 12.76
CA PRO A 160 5.97 8.62 13.76
C PRO A 160 6.80 9.91 13.85
N PHE A 161 6.65 10.83 12.91
CA PHE A 161 7.31 12.14 12.91
C PHE A 161 6.28 13.23 13.12
N GLN A 162 6.51 14.07 14.14
CA GLN A 162 5.66 15.24 14.42
C GLN A 162 6.56 16.46 14.62
N PHE A 163 6.30 17.54 13.91
CA PHE A 163 7.11 18.76 13.93
C PHE A 163 6.32 19.97 14.43
N ASN A 164 6.90 20.72 15.36
CA ASN A 164 6.38 22.01 15.78
C ASN A 164 7.25 23.14 15.18
N PRO A 165 6.76 23.87 14.20
CA PRO A 165 7.55 24.85 13.46
C PRO A 165 7.90 26.11 14.24
N VAL A 166 7.13 26.45 15.28
CA VAL A 166 7.40 27.62 16.12
C VAL A 166 8.55 27.34 17.10
N THR A 167 8.60 26.15 17.65
CA THR A 167 9.68 25.74 18.57
C THR A 167 10.86 25.09 17.86
N ASN A 168 10.74 24.79 16.57
CA ASN A 168 11.72 24.05 15.78
C ASN A 168 12.10 22.69 16.41
N VAL A 169 11.11 22.03 17.01
CA VAL A 169 11.26 20.70 17.62
C VAL A 169 10.53 19.66 16.81
N MET A 170 11.21 18.57 16.47
CA MET A 170 10.63 17.39 15.88
C MET A 170 10.63 16.25 16.89
N LYS A 171 9.49 15.60 17.08
CA LYS A 171 9.34 14.34 17.81
C LYS A 171 9.45 13.18 16.81
N VAL A 172 10.22 12.18 17.18
CA VAL A 172 10.34 10.92 16.45
C VAL A 172 9.93 9.79 17.38
N TYR A 173 8.82 9.14 17.09
CA TYR A 173 8.36 7.99 17.85
C TYR A 173 9.13 6.75 17.40
N ASN A 174 10.10 6.36 18.21
CA ASN A 174 10.97 5.22 17.94
C ASN A 174 10.26 3.88 18.09
N LYS A 175 9.25 3.83 18.96
CA LYS A 175 8.43 2.64 19.19
C LYS A 175 7.00 3.04 19.51
N VAL A 176 6.05 2.39 18.82
CA VAL A 176 4.61 2.55 19.06
C VAL A 176 3.95 1.18 19.05
N VAL A 177 3.11 0.90 20.04
CA VAL A 177 2.28 -0.30 20.08
C VAL A 177 0.82 0.14 20.02
N LEU A 178 0.12 -0.33 18.98
CA LEU A 178 -1.29 -0.05 18.77
C LEU A 178 -2.11 -1.33 18.97
N LYS A 179 -3.26 -1.19 19.63
CA LYS A 179 -4.34 -2.17 19.58
C LYS A 179 -5.41 -1.68 18.62
N LEU A 180 -5.71 -2.49 17.62
CA LEU A 180 -6.72 -2.25 16.60
C LEU A 180 -7.90 -3.17 16.89
N THR A 181 -9.00 -2.64 17.41
CA THR A 181 -10.20 -3.42 17.72
C THR A 181 -11.19 -3.31 16.55
N PHE A 182 -11.78 -4.41 16.15
CA PHE A 182 -12.76 -4.49 15.06
C PHE A 182 -14.16 -4.35 15.64
N ASP A 183 -14.56 -3.12 15.95
CA ASP A 183 -15.82 -2.82 16.60
C ASP A 183 -16.68 -1.87 15.77
N GLY A 184 -17.93 -1.75 16.20
CA GLY A 184 -18.89 -0.87 15.53
C GLY A 184 -19.33 -1.35 14.15
N THR A 185 -20.14 -0.53 13.51
CA THR A 185 -20.62 -0.73 12.14
C THR A 185 -20.21 0.46 11.28
N ASN A 186 -19.62 0.19 10.12
CA ASN A 186 -19.33 1.22 9.13
C ASN A 186 -20.08 0.91 7.85
N SER A 187 -20.92 1.83 7.41
CA SER A 187 -21.74 1.68 6.21
C SER A 187 -20.95 1.80 4.90
N GLN A 188 -19.71 2.32 4.97
CA GLN A 188 -18.90 2.52 3.78
C GLN A 188 -18.24 1.22 3.34
N ASN A 189 -18.39 0.89 2.05
CA ASN A 189 -17.77 -0.29 1.46
C ASN A 189 -18.03 -1.58 2.27
N GLN A 190 -19.28 -1.79 2.72
CA GLN A 190 -19.67 -3.06 3.34
C GLN A 190 -19.55 -4.19 2.33
N PHE A 191 -19.06 -5.35 2.78
CA PHE A 191 -18.84 -6.49 1.90
C PHE A 191 -19.92 -7.54 2.13
N TYR A 192 -20.89 -7.60 1.20
CA TYR A 192 -21.96 -8.58 1.23
C TYR A 192 -21.53 -9.84 0.51
N ARG A 193 -21.22 -10.92 1.27
CA ARG A 193 -20.87 -12.22 0.70
C ARG A 193 -22.14 -12.97 0.32
N THR A 194 -22.23 -13.39 -0.94
CA THR A 194 -23.27 -14.36 -1.35
C THR A 194 -22.85 -15.76 -0.85
N LEU A 195 -23.77 -16.44 -0.17
CA LEU A 195 -23.53 -17.74 0.49
C LEU A 195 -23.15 -18.89 -0.47
N THR A 196 -23.15 -18.66 -1.78
CA THR A 196 -23.06 -19.70 -2.80
C THR A 196 -21.65 -20.12 -3.18
N SER A 197 -20.61 -19.42 -2.77
CA SER A 197 -19.24 -19.92 -3.03
C SER A 197 -18.22 -19.34 -2.04
N GLN A 198 -17.75 -20.15 -1.12
CA GLN A 198 -16.39 -19.94 -0.58
C GLN A 198 -15.43 -20.19 -1.75
N LYS A 199 -15.20 -19.15 -2.57
CA LYS A 199 -14.25 -19.25 -3.68
C LYS A 199 -12.87 -19.49 -3.11
N LYS A 200 -12.19 -20.45 -3.65
CA LYS A 200 -10.81 -20.77 -3.32
C LYS A 200 -9.93 -19.57 -3.63
N ILE A 201 -9.16 -19.09 -2.67
CA ILE A 201 -8.15 -18.06 -2.92
C ILE A 201 -7.03 -18.70 -3.74
N THR A 202 -6.77 -18.17 -4.94
CA THR A 202 -5.69 -18.67 -5.79
C THR A 202 -4.34 -18.27 -5.21
N LYS A 203 -3.28 -18.97 -5.60
CA LYS A 203 -1.91 -18.73 -5.12
C LYS A 203 -1.46 -17.30 -5.34
N ASP A 204 -1.73 -16.71 -6.50
CA ASP A 204 -1.33 -15.35 -6.84
C ASP A 204 -2.02 -14.32 -5.93
N TYR A 205 -3.33 -14.50 -5.68
CA TYR A 205 -4.05 -13.63 -4.75
C TYR A 205 -3.60 -13.82 -3.31
N SER A 206 -3.27 -15.03 -2.91
CA SER A 206 -2.72 -15.29 -1.57
C SER A 206 -1.40 -14.55 -1.35
N TYR A 207 -0.49 -14.55 -2.33
CA TYR A 207 0.74 -13.76 -2.26
C TYR A 207 0.45 -12.26 -2.16
N MET A 208 -0.46 -11.75 -3.00
CA MET A 208 -0.86 -10.34 -2.95
C MET A 208 -1.44 -9.95 -1.58
N TYR A 209 -2.24 -10.83 -0.96
CA TYR A 209 -2.80 -10.57 0.37
C TYR A 209 -1.73 -10.60 1.47
N MET A 210 -0.75 -11.52 1.40
CA MET A 210 0.39 -11.56 2.33
C MET A 210 1.23 -10.29 2.27
N GLU A 211 1.41 -9.70 1.08
CA GLU A 211 2.13 -8.45 0.92
C GLU A 211 1.30 -7.23 1.36
N ARG A 212 -0.02 -7.31 1.24
CA ARG A 212 -0.91 -6.18 1.46
C ARG A 212 -1.42 -6.05 2.88
N PHE A 213 -1.77 -7.17 3.52
CA PHE A 213 -2.42 -7.17 4.83
C PHE A 213 -1.51 -7.77 5.91
N LEU A 214 -1.29 -7.01 6.98
CA LEU A 214 -0.42 -7.45 8.08
C LEU A 214 -1.00 -8.63 8.88
N ASN A 215 -2.32 -8.78 8.90
CA ASN A 215 -3.02 -9.84 9.62
C ASN A 215 -3.55 -10.96 8.70
N TYR A 216 -3.10 -11.01 7.46
CA TYR A 216 -3.41 -12.14 6.59
C TYR A 216 -2.49 -13.32 6.96
N THR A 217 -3.10 -14.44 7.34
CA THR A 217 -2.40 -15.70 7.58
C THR A 217 -2.78 -16.72 6.52
N ASN A 218 -1.78 -17.32 5.92
CA ASN A 218 -1.99 -18.37 4.93
C ASN A 218 -2.10 -19.72 5.67
N ASP A 219 -3.31 -20.09 6.08
CA ASP A 219 -3.59 -21.32 6.83
C ASP A 219 -3.60 -22.57 5.94
N TYR A 220 -2.77 -22.59 4.87
CA TYR A 220 -2.65 -23.79 4.05
C TYR A 220 -1.86 -24.87 4.81
N ARG A 221 -2.58 -25.73 5.54
CA ARG A 221 -2.04 -27.02 6.04
C ARG A 221 -1.60 -27.97 4.95
N TYR A 222 -2.00 -27.70 3.69
CA TYR A 222 -1.65 -28.45 2.49
C TYR A 222 -1.34 -27.46 1.37
N THR A 223 -0.28 -27.75 0.59
CA THR A 223 -0.05 -27.03 -0.66
C THR A 223 -1.25 -27.30 -1.56
N PRO A 224 -2.09 -26.32 -1.89
CA PRO A 224 -3.21 -26.55 -2.79
C PRO A 224 -2.63 -27.01 -4.12
N VAL A 225 -3.18 -28.10 -4.70
CA VAL A 225 -3.03 -28.34 -6.12
C VAL A 225 -3.72 -27.16 -6.78
N SER A 226 -2.97 -26.24 -7.35
CA SER A 226 -3.49 -25.00 -7.91
C SER A 226 -4.22 -25.30 -9.21
N GLU A 227 -5.52 -25.45 -9.15
CA GLU A 227 -6.34 -25.04 -10.29
C GLU A 227 -6.28 -23.52 -10.29
N GLU A 228 -5.67 -22.93 -11.31
CA GLU A 228 -5.34 -21.51 -11.36
C GLU A 228 -6.55 -20.61 -11.66
N GLY A 229 -7.77 -21.14 -11.54
CA GLY A 229 -9.01 -20.44 -11.85
C GLY A 229 -9.23 -20.26 -13.37
N GLU A 230 -10.28 -19.49 -13.72
CA GLU A 230 -10.65 -19.23 -15.10
C GLU A 230 -10.28 -17.81 -15.54
N MET A 231 -10.02 -17.67 -16.83
CA MET A 231 -9.76 -16.39 -17.50
C MET A 231 -10.80 -16.12 -18.57
N ILE A 232 -11.31 -14.89 -18.65
CA ILE A 232 -12.01 -14.42 -19.85
C ILE A 232 -11.19 -13.35 -20.58
N VAL A 233 -11.19 -13.44 -21.89
CA VAL A 233 -10.60 -12.43 -22.79
C VAL A 233 -11.74 -11.77 -23.53
N ILE A 234 -12.04 -10.52 -23.20
CA ILE A 234 -13.04 -9.71 -23.89
C ILE A 234 -12.33 -8.90 -24.96
N CYS A 235 -12.55 -9.25 -26.22
CA CYS A 235 -11.88 -8.64 -27.36
C CYS A 235 -12.84 -7.77 -28.18
N TYR A 236 -12.34 -6.65 -28.74
CA TYR A 236 -13.04 -5.99 -29.84
C TYR A 236 -13.18 -7.00 -30.97
N ASP A 237 -14.38 -7.08 -31.56
CA ASP A 237 -14.75 -8.20 -32.44
C ASP A 237 -13.73 -8.46 -33.56
N ASP A 238 -13.18 -7.42 -34.18
CA ASP A 238 -12.19 -7.53 -35.26
C ASP A 238 -10.80 -8.03 -34.76
N PHE A 239 -10.55 -8.07 -33.45
CA PHE A 239 -9.26 -8.51 -32.86
C PHE A 239 -9.34 -9.91 -32.24
N CYS A 240 -10.53 -10.52 -32.26
CA CYS A 240 -10.72 -11.80 -31.57
C CYS A 240 -9.96 -12.95 -32.24
N ASP A 241 -9.85 -12.94 -33.54
CA ASP A 241 -9.14 -13.99 -34.28
C ASP A 241 -7.64 -14.05 -33.92
N GLU A 242 -6.99 -12.87 -33.74
CA GLU A 242 -5.59 -12.78 -33.33
C GLU A 242 -5.34 -13.25 -31.90
N MET A 243 -6.38 -13.30 -31.07
CA MET A 243 -6.28 -13.77 -29.68
C MET A 243 -6.38 -15.27 -29.55
N SER A 244 -6.70 -16.03 -30.59
CA SER A 244 -6.87 -17.49 -30.54
C SER A 244 -5.61 -18.19 -30.02
N ASP A 245 -4.44 -17.86 -30.56
CA ASP A 245 -3.16 -18.45 -30.13
C ASP A 245 -2.84 -18.17 -28.65
N PHE A 246 -3.19 -16.96 -28.19
CA PHE A 246 -3.02 -16.61 -26.77
C PHE A 246 -3.93 -17.45 -25.87
N VAL A 247 -5.19 -17.62 -26.27
CA VAL A 247 -6.18 -18.43 -25.54
C VAL A 247 -5.73 -19.89 -25.49
N ASP A 248 -5.29 -20.44 -26.61
CA ASP A 248 -4.78 -21.80 -26.70
C ASP A 248 -3.54 -22.00 -25.81
N TRP A 249 -2.63 -21.03 -25.82
CA TRP A 249 -1.46 -21.07 -24.95
C TRP A 249 -1.81 -21.04 -23.46
N LYS A 250 -2.81 -20.22 -23.07
CA LYS A 250 -3.30 -20.19 -21.68
C LYS A 250 -3.94 -21.51 -21.27
N ASN A 251 -4.78 -22.09 -22.14
CA ASN A 251 -5.38 -23.40 -21.92
C ASN A 251 -4.33 -24.50 -21.78
N GLN A 252 -3.27 -24.48 -22.61
CA GLN A 252 -2.14 -25.42 -22.49
C GLN A 252 -1.38 -25.28 -21.17
N LYS A 253 -1.37 -24.08 -20.58
CA LYS A 253 -0.79 -23.83 -19.25
C LYS A 253 -1.70 -24.24 -18.09
N GLY A 254 -2.90 -24.73 -18.36
CA GLY A 254 -3.87 -25.13 -17.33
C GLY A 254 -4.78 -24.02 -16.85
N ILE A 255 -4.73 -22.82 -17.44
CA ILE A 255 -5.64 -21.71 -17.14
C ILE A 255 -6.80 -21.81 -18.15
N LYS A 256 -7.96 -22.32 -17.70
CA LYS A 256 -9.16 -22.39 -18.53
C LYS A 256 -9.54 -20.98 -19.00
N THR A 257 -9.36 -20.72 -20.28
CA THR A 257 -9.52 -19.37 -20.86
C THR A 257 -10.61 -19.39 -21.93
N THR A 258 -11.55 -18.45 -21.81
CA THR A 258 -12.68 -18.26 -22.74
C THR A 258 -12.52 -16.94 -23.48
N LEU A 259 -12.58 -17.00 -24.82
CA LEU A 259 -12.60 -15.82 -25.68
C LEU A 259 -14.04 -15.33 -25.83
N VAL A 260 -14.26 -14.05 -25.59
CA VAL A 260 -15.59 -13.41 -25.60
C VAL A 260 -15.54 -12.17 -26.49
N PRO A 261 -16.18 -12.17 -27.67
CA PRO A 261 -16.32 -10.96 -28.45
C PRO A 261 -17.07 -9.86 -27.67
N LYS A 262 -16.67 -8.62 -27.84
CA LYS A 262 -17.31 -7.45 -27.21
C LYS A 262 -18.81 -7.38 -27.50
N SER A 263 -19.23 -7.74 -28.73
CA SER A 263 -20.65 -7.81 -29.10
C SER A 263 -21.46 -8.81 -28.25
N THR A 264 -20.82 -9.86 -27.74
CA THR A 264 -21.41 -10.84 -26.82
C THR A 264 -21.42 -10.32 -25.38
N ALA A 265 -20.35 -9.68 -24.92
CA ALA A 265 -20.24 -9.14 -23.56
C ALA A 265 -21.13 -7.90 -23.36
N GLY A 266 -21.30 -7.08 -24.41
CA GLY A 266 -22.17 -5.91 -24.38
C GLY A 266 -21.56 -4.67 -25.03
N ASN A 267 -22.43 -3.69 -25.33
CA ASN A 267 -22.04 -2.47 -26.05
C ASN A 267 -21.84 -1.24 -25.15
N SER A 268 -21.86 -1.41 -23.83
CA SER A 268 -21.64 -0.35 -22.87
C SER A 268 -20.83 -0.89 -21.67
N ALA A 269 -20.15 0.00 -20.96
CA ALA A 269 -19.41 -0.37 -19.76
C ALA A 269 -20.24 -1.14 -18.73
N ASN A 270 -21.51 -0.72 -18.54
CA ASN A 270 -22.42 -1.41 -17.62
C ASN A 270 -22.77 -2.82 -18.10
N ALA A 271 -23.07 -3.01 -19.40
CA ALA A 271 -23.41 -4.32 -19.94
C ALA A 271 -22.20 -5.29 -19.85
N ILE A 272 -20.99 -4.80 -20.13
CA ILE A 272 -19.74 -5.60 -19.99
C ILE A 272 -19.52 -5.95 -18.52
N LYS A 273 -19.74 -4.99 -17.60
CA LYS A 273 -19.65 -5.25 -16.17
C LYS A 273 -20.63 -6.33 -15.73
N ASP A 274 -21.92 -6.21 -16.13
CA ASP A 274 -22.96 -7.19 -15.78
C ASP A 274 -22.61 -8.60 -16.34
N TYR A 275 -22.02 -8.66 -17.55
CA TYR A 275 -21.52 -9.91 -18.12
C TYR A 275 -20.41 -10.53 -17.28
N ILE A 276 -19.44 -9.73 -16.85
CA ILE A 276 -18.32 -10.17 -16.01
C ILE A 276 -18.84 -10.64 -14.65
N GLU A 277 -19.75 -9.91 -14.03
CA GLU A 277 -20.36 -10.27 -12.75
C GLU A 277 -21.12 -11.61 -12.86
N ASN A 278 -21.93 -11.78 -13.90
CA ASN A 278 -22.62 -13.04 -14.14
C ASN A 278 -21.66 -14.20 -14.40
N PHE A 279 -20.57 -13.98 -15.15
CA PHE A 279 -19.57 -14.99 -15.39
C PHE A 279 -18.83 -15.34 -14.08
N TYR A 280 -18.50 -14.34 -13.27
CA TYR A 280 -17.87 -14.51 -11.98
C TYR A 280 -18.73 -15.31 -11.00
N ASP A 281 -20.03 -15.08 -10.97
CA ASP A 281 -20.96 -15.77 -10.06
C ASP A 281 -21.17 -17.26 -10.41
N ASN A 282 -20.99 -17.60 -11.69
CA ASN A 282 -21.27 -18.94 -12.19
C ASN A 282 -20.01 -19.79 -12.50
N ASN A 283 -18.81 -19.16 -12.49
CA ASN A 283 -17.54 -19.81 -12.81
C ASN A 283 -16.46 -19.40 -11.80
N ASP A 284 -15.31 -20.06 -11.86
CA ASP A 284 -14.15 -19.70 -11.03
C ASP A 284 -13.29 -18.61 -11.68
N LEU A 285 -13.93 -17.48 -12.04
CA LEU A 285 -13.28 -16.36 -12.72
C LEU A 285 -12.24 -15.68 -11.82
N VAL A 286 -10.99 -15.62 -12.30
CA VAL A 286 -9.85 -14.99 -11.63
C VAL A 286 -9.30 -13.83 -12.45
N TYR A 287 -9.26 -13.98 -13.77
CA TYR A 287 -8.61 -13.03 -14.66
C TYR A 287 -9.58 -12.52 -15.74
N VAL A 288 -9.52 -11.22 -16.01
CA VAL A 288 -10.20 -10.58 -17.15
C VAL A 288 -9.15 -9.82 -17.95
N LEU A 289 -9.07 -10.10 -19.25
CA LEU A 289 -8.25 -9.36 -20.20
C LEU A 289 -9.15 -8.62 -21.17
N PHE A 290 -8.96 -7.31 -21.31
CA PHE A 290 -9.59 -6.51 -22.36
C PHE A 290 -8.62 -6.31 -23.51
N VAL A 291 -9.09 -6.53 -24.75
CA VAL A 291 -8.31 -6.37 -25.98
C VAL A 291 -9.02 -5.38 -26.89
N GLY A 292 -8.50 -4.16 -26.92
CA GLY A 292 -9.06 -3.02 -27.64
C GLY A 292 -8.69 -1.70 -26.97
N ASP A 293 -8.90 -0.60 -27.68
CA ASP A 293 -8.74 0.76 -27.14
C ASP A 293 -10.05 1.21 -26.44
N LYS A 294 -10.01 2.31 -25.71
CA LYS A 294 -11.13 2.94 -24.99
C LYS A 294 -12.34 3.25 -25.90
N ASP A 295 -12.13 3.45 -27.19
CA ASP A 295 -13.19 3.71 -28.18
C ASP A 295 -13.81 2.41 -28.72
N GLN A 296 -13.20 1.27 -28.46
CA GLN A 296 -13.60 -0.07 -28.88
C GLN A 296 -14.24 -0.86 -27.74
N ILE A 297 -13.64 -0.78 -26.55
CA ILE A 297 -14.16 -1.38 -25.31
C ILE A 297 -14.40 -0.25 -24.31
N PRO A 298 -15.65 0.19 -24.12
CA PRO A 298 -16.01 1.35 -23.31
C PRO A 298 -15.86 1.11 -21.80
#